data_833fb07ab14d722d4a7b4648407c5285
#
_entry.id   833fb07ab14d722d4a7b4648407c5285
#
_cell.length_a   1.000
_cell.length_b   1.000
_cell.length_c   1.000
_cell.angle_alpha   90.00
_cell.angle_beta   90.00
_cell.angle_gamma   90.00
#
_symmetry.space_group_name_H-M   'P 1'
#
loop_
_entity.id
_entity.type
_entity.pdbx_description
1 polymer ?
#
loop_
_entity_poly.entity_id
_entity_poly.type
_entity_poly.pdbx_seq_one_letter_code
_entity_poly.pdbx_strand_id
1 'polypeptide(L)'
;DGSRNMIGIGVATATAGVVVGAITLTGLGLRMTEFVELVSQGNVIVMLLFIAFVCLILGLGVPTTANYVLVATLMAPVVVELGAQAGLVIPLIAVHLFVFYYGIMGDITPPVGLATFAAAAISGEDAIATGIQGAIYALRTVILPFIWIFNPALLLIDIDSIGELVIVVSGSILAMLIFAACTMGWFRIRCRWWEVAALGLACLLLFRPNLFMDYLAPEYAQLPASKVYDVARDLPAGGRLVMVIGGQTIEGDDVRKTVALRLGAAGEDGRKRLAEAGLTLAGLGDTLKVSGVKFG
;
A
#
# COMPACT_ATOMS: atom_id res chain seq x y z
N ASP A 1 -36.76 5.61 0.00
CA ASP A 1 -35.48 6.34 0.27
C ASP A 1 -34.25 5.55 -0.15
N GLY A 2 -34.13 4.23 0.13
CA GLY A 2 -32.96 3.43 -0.21
C GLY A 2 -32.63 3.39 -1.72
N SER A 3 -33.61 3.16 -2.58
CA SER A 3 -33.41 3.15 -4.04
C SER A 3 -32.99 4.51 -4.60
N ARG A 4 -33.44 5.60 -3.98
CA ARG A 4 -33.05 6.96 -4.38
C ARG A 4 -31.59 7.25 -4.05
N ASN A 5 -31.10 6.77 -2.92
CA ASN A 5 -29.69 6.87 -2.55
C ASN A 5 -28.78 6.03 -3.46
N MET A 6 -29.29 4.88 -3.95
CA MET A 6 -28.55 4.01 -4.88
C MET A 6 -28.33 4.64 -6.27
N ILE A 7 -29.16 5.61 -6.69
CA ILE A 7 -28.97 6.31 -7.97
C ILE A 7 -27.63 7.04 -7.98
N GLY A 8 -27.31 7.78 -6.91
CA GLY A 8 -26.05 8.49 -6.80
C GLY A 8 -24.84 7.56 -6.84
N ILE A 9 -24.92 6.42 -6.15
CA ILE A 9 -23.84 5.40 -6.14
C ILE A 9 -23.70 4.78 -7.53
N GLY A 10 -24.81 4.44 -8.19
CA GLY A 10 -24.80 3.89 -9.55
C GLY A 10 -24.18 4.83 -10.58
N VAL A 11 -24.55 6.13 -10.54
CA VAL A 11 -23.96 7.14 -11.41
C VAL A 11 -22.46 7.31 -11.13
N ALA A 12 -22.06 7.38 -9.86
CA ALA A 12 -20.64 7.48 -9.49
C ALA A 12 -19.82 6.29 -10.00
N THR A 13 -20.35 5.07 -9.85
CA THR A 13 -19.70 3.83 -10.33
C THR A 13 -19.58 3.79 -11.86
N ALA A 14 -20.65 4.19 -12.57
CA ALA A 14 -20.64 4.27 -14.03
C ALA A 14 -19.62 5.30 -14.53
N THR A 15 -19.57 6.48 -13.90
CA THR A 15 -18.58 7.52 -14.22
C THR A 15 -17.17 7.03 -13.96
N ALA A 16 -16.94 6.32 -12.85
CA ALA A 16 -15.65 5.68 -12.56
C ALA A 16 -15.23 4.73 -13.70
N GLY A 17 -16.15 3.91 -14.20
CA GLY A 17 -15.88 3.01 -15.33
C GLY A 17 -15.48 3.77 -16.61
N VAL A 18 -16.10 4.90 -16.89
CA VAL A 18 -15.71 5.77 -18.03
C VAL A 18 -14.31 6.33 -17.84
N VAL A 19 -13.98 6.81 -16.64
CA VAL A 19 -12.64 7.33 -16.31
C VAL A 19 -11.57 6.24 -16.47
N VAL A 20 -11.81 5.05 -15.92
CA VAL A 20 -10.89 3.89 -16.07
C VAL A 20 -10.70 3.55 -17.55
N GLY A 21 -11.79 3.47 -18.31
CA GLY A 21 -11.74 3.22 -19.76
C GLY A 21 -10.92 4.27 -20.51
N ALA A 22 -11.11 5.54 -20.22
CA ALA A 22 -10.36 6.63 -20.82
C ALA A 22 -8.85 6.54 -20.49
N ILE A 23 -8.49 6.30 -19.24
CA ILE A 23 -7.10 6.14 -18.78
C ILE A 23 -6.43 4.96 -19.49
N THR A 24 -7.13 3.82 -19.59
CA THR A 24 -6.61 2.62 -20.23
C THR A 24 -6.42 2.82 -21.74
N LEU A 25 -7.41 3.39 -22.42
CA LEU A 25 -7.36 3.62 -23.87
C LEU A 25 -6.35 4.68 -24.29
N THR A 26 -6.14 5.71 -23.47
CA THR A 26 -5.19 6.79 -23.76
C THR A 26 -3.76 6.45 -23.35
N GLY A 27 -3.54 5.37 -22.61
CA GLY A 27 -2.24 5.04 -22.03
C GLY A 27 -1.76 6.04 -20.96
N LEU A 28 -2.67 6.86 -20.42
CA LEU A 28 -2.34 7.86 -19.41
C LEU A 28 -1.70 7.23 -18.17
N GLY A 29 -2.13 6.02 -17.79
CA GLY A 29 -1.54 5.28 -16.68
C GLY A 29 -0.03 5.06 -16.85
N LEU A 30 0.42 4.70 -18.05
CA LEU A 30 1.84 4.51 -18.35
C LEU A 30 2.62 5.82 -18.20
N ARG A 31 2.08 6.91 -18.74
CA ARG A 31 2.70 8.24 -18.62
C ARG A 31 2.79 8.72 -17.18
N MET A 32 1.78 8.40 -16.37
CA MET A 32 1.81 8.70 -14.94
C MET A 32 2.89 7.87 -14.21
N THR A 33 3.07 6.61 -14.59
CA THR A 33 4.14 5.76 -14.03
C THR A 33 5.51 6.33 -14.36
N GLU A 34 5.78 6.66 -15.64
CA GLU A 34 7.03 7.28 -16.07
C GLU A 34 7.31 8.61 -15.33
N PHE A 35 6.29 9.46 -15.18
CA PHE A 35 6.43 10.71 -14.47
C PHE A 35 6.75 10.52 -12.98
N VAL A 36 6.04 9.60 -12.30
CA VAL A 36 6.29 9.30 -10.89
C VAL A 36 7.67 8.66 -10.70
N GLU A 37 8.09 7.81 -11.62
CA GLU A 37 9.42 7.18 -11.62
C GLU A 37 10.52 8.25 -11.77
N LEU A 38 10.36 9.19 -12.70
CA LEU A 38 11.28 10.31 -12.89
C LEU A 38 11.44 11.14 -11.61
N VAL A 39 10.33 11.44 -10.93
CA VAL A 39 10.34 12.23 -9.68
C VAL A 39 10.94 11.43 -8.53
N SER A 40 10.59 10.16 -8.42
CA SER A 40 11.01 9.30 -7.30
C SER A 40 12.42 8.71 -7.46
N GLN A 41 12.95 8.68 -8.70
CA GLN A 41 14.24 8.07 -9.03
C GLN A 41 14.38 6.63 -8.48
N GLY A 42 13.30 5.86 -8.49
CA GLY A 42 13.27 4.50 -7.95
C GLY A 42 13.19 4.40 -6.42
N ASN A 43 13.13 5.52 -5.70
CA ASN A 43 12.99 5.51 -4.25
C ASN A 43 11.50 5.40 -3.86
N VAL A 44 11.13 4.26 -3.26
CA VAL A 44 9.73 3.97 -2.87
C VAL A 44 9.17 5.00 -1.88
N ILE A 45 9.97 5.47 -0.94
CA ILE A 45 9.49 6.45 0.05
C ILE A 45 9.18 7.78 -0.64
N VAL A 46 10.05 8.23 -1.55
CA VAL A 46 9.82 9.47 -2.33
C VAL A 46 8.60 9.32 -3.22
N MET A 47 8.43 8.17 -3.87
CA MET A 47 7.24 7.82 -4.65
C MET A 47 5.96 7.93 -3.81
N LEU A 48 5.92 7.27 -2.66
CA LEU A 48 4.74 7.30 -1.79
C LEU A 48 4.45 8.71 -1.25
N LEU A 49 5.47 9.47 -0.87
CA LEU A 49 5.31 10.86 -0.44
C LEU A 49 4.75 11.73 -1.55
N PHE A 50 5.25 11.58 -2.78
CA PHE A 50 4.74 12.29 -3.94
C PHE A 50 3.27 11.94 -4.22
N ILE A 51 2.92 10.66 -4.21
CA ILE A 51 1.54 10.20 -4.42
C ILE A 51 0.63 10.68 -3.30
N ALA A 52 1.06 10.62 -2.03
CA ALA A 52 0.32 11.17 -0.90
C ALA A 52 0.01 12.66 -1.09
N PHE A 53 1.00 13.44 -1.54
CA PHE A 53 0.84 14.85 -1.84
C PHE A 53 -0.15 15.10 -2.99
N VAL A 54 -0.06 14.34 -4.07
CA VAL A 54 -1.02 14.42 -5.19
C VAL A 54 -2.44 14.07 -4.73
N CYS A 55 -2.60 12.99 -3.94
CA CYS A 55 -3.90 12.59 -3.39
C CYS A 55 -4.51 13.70 -2.51
N LEU A 56 -3.69 14.32 -1.68
CA LEU A 56 -4.11 15.41 -0.79
C LEU A 56 -4.58 16.63 -1.61
N ILE A 57 -3.80 17.05 -2.62
CA ILE A 57 -4.17 18.18 -3.48
C ILE A 57 -5.46 17.90 -4.24
N LEU A 58 -5.59 16.71 -4.84
CA LEU A 58 -6.80 16.33 -5.56
C LEU A 58 -8.01 16.21 -4.62
N GLY A 59 -7.77 15.93 -3.34
CA GLY A 59 -8.81 15.89 -2.29
C GLY A 59 -9.33 17.26 -1.86
N LEU A 60 -8.62 18.34 -2.19
CA LEU A 60 -9.04 19.68 -1.80
C LEU A 60 -10.30 20.11 -2.57
N GLY A 61 -11.44 20.14 -1.86
CA GLY A 61 -12.70 20.65 -2.42
C GLY A 61 -13.45 19.70 -3.36
N VAL A 62 -13.06 18.45 -3.46
CA VAL A 62 -13.76 17.41 -4.22
C VAL A 62 -14.45 16.43 -3.25
N PRO A 63 -15.71 16.00 -3.52
CA PRO A 63 -16.38 15.00 -2.69
C PRO A 63 -15.53 13.72 -2.54
N THR A 64 -15.45 13.18 -1.33
CA THR A 64 -14.58 12.05 -0.96
C THR A 64 -14.69 10.85 -1.89
N THR A 65 -15.91 10.45 -2.28
CA THR A 65 -16.13 9.33 -3.20
C THR A 65 -15.55 9.59 -4.59
N ALA A 66 -15.78 10.79 -5.15
CA ALA A 66 -15.27 11.16 -6.46
C ALA A 66 -13.73 11.24 -6.45
N ASN A 67 -13.17 11.84 -5.42
CA ASN A 67 -11.73 11.91 -5.23
C ASN A 67 -11.10 10.52 -5.12
N TYR A 68 -11.66 9.64 -4.28
CA TYR A 68 -11.14 8.27 -4.15
C TYR A 68 -11.15 7.54 -5.51
N VAL A 69 -12.26 7.61 -6.25
CA VAL A 69 -12.35 6.95 -7.56
C VAL A 69 -11.27 7.49 -8.50
N LEU A 70 -11.14 8.82 -8.60
CA LEU A 70 -10.15 9.45 -9.48
C LEU A 70 -8.72 9.04 -9.10
N VAL A 71 -8.36 9.18 -7.83
CA VAL A 71 -7.00 8.92 -7.37
C VAL A 71 -6.67 7.43 -7.41
N ALA A 72 -7.60 6.57 -7.01
CA ALA A 72 -7.38 5.12 -7.05
C ALA A 72 -7.15 4.62 -8.48
N THR A 73 -7.91 5.13 -9.45
CA THR A 73 -7.74 4.72 -10.86
C THR A 73 -6.44 5.19 -11.49
N LEU A 74 -5.94 6.37 -11.08
CA LEU A 74 -4.71 6.94 -11.61
C LEU A 74 -3.47 6.42 -10.89
N MET A 75 -3.48 6.40 -9.55
CA MET A 75 -2.29 6.20 -8.75
C MET A 75 -2.11 4.76 -8.23
N ALA A 76 -3.19 3.99 -8.04
CA ALA A 76 -3.02 2.64 -7.51
C ALA A 76 -2.20 1.73 -8.44
N PRO A 77 -2.40 1.70 -9.76
CA PRO A 77 -1.55 0.95 -10.68
C PRO A 77 -0.07 1.38 -10.61
N VAL A 78 0.19 2.69 -10.48
CA VAL A 78 1.54 3.26 -10.40
C VAL A 78 2.27 2.75 -9.16
N VAL A 79 1.61 2.77 -7.98
CA VAL A 79 2.21 2.29 -6.72
C VAL A 79 2.54 0.80 -6.80
N VAL A 80 1.64 -0.01 -7.36
CA VAL A 80 1.86 -1.46 -7.49
C VAL A 80 3.03 -1.73 -8.44
N GLU A 81 3.06 -1.06 -9.59
CA GLU A 81 4.09 -1.25 -10.62
C GLU A 81 5.48 -0.85 -10.11
N LEU A 82 5.63 0.38 -9.62
CA LEU A 82 6.91 0.89 -9.12
C LEU A 82 7.34 0.19 -7.82
N GLY A 83 6.37 -0.21 -6.98
CA GLY A 83 6.65 -1.04 -5.81
C GLY A 83 7.25 -2.39 -6.20
N ALA A 84 6.69 -3.06 -7.21
CA ALA A 84 7.20 -4.34 -7.71
C ALA A 84 8.60 -4.20 -8.33
N GLN A 85 8.88 -3.10 -9.03
CA GLN A 85 10.21 -2.79 -9.57
C GLN A 85 11.24 -2.56 -8.45
N ALA A 86 10.81 -1.95 -7.35
CA ALA A 86 11.64 -1.73 -6.15
C ALA A 86 11.78 -2.97 -5.24
N GLY A 87 11.24 -4.11 -5.64
CA GLY A 87 11.33 -5.37 -4.89
C GLY A 87 10.25 -5.58 -3.83
N LEU A 88 9.23 -4.71 -3.77
CA LEU A 88 8.13 -4.83 -2.82
C LEU A 88 6.90 -5.48 -3.49
N VAL A 89 6.28 -6.41 -2.76
CA VAL A 89 4.97 -6.94 -3.14
C VAL A 89 3.91 -6.22 -2.33
N ILE A 90 3.35 -5.16 -2.92
CA ILE A 90 2.36 -4.31 -2.25
C ILE A 90 0.97 -4.83 -2.56
N PRO A 91 0.17 -5.27 -1.56
CA PRO A 91 -1.20 -5.69 -1.78
C PRO A 91 -2.04 -4.54 -2.30
N LEU A 92 -2.87 -4.80 -3.31
CA LEU A 92 -3.71 -3.78 -3.93
C LEU A 92 -4.62 -3.06 -2.92
N ILE A 93 -5.14 -3.80 -1.92
CA ILE A 93 -5.98 -3.21 -0.86
C ILE A 93 -5.20 -2.19 -0.01
N ALA A 94 -3.90 -2.42 0.25
CA ALA A 94 -3.07 -1.47 0.99
C ALA A 94 -2.92 -0.16 0.20
N VAL A 95 -2.75 -0.26 -1.13
CA VAL A 95 -2.67 0.90 -2.01
C VAL A 95 -3.99 1.66 -2.05
N HIS A 96 -5.12 0.96 -2.18
CA HIS A 96 -6.44 1.58 -2.15
C HIS A 96 -6.71 2.31 -0.83
N LEU A 97 -6.34 1.70 0.30
CA LEU A 97 -6.44 2.36 1.60
C LEU A 97 -5.50 3.57 1.70
N PHE A 98 -4.29 3.47 1.15
CA PHE A 98 -3.33 4.56 1.12
C PHE A 98 -3.91 5.78 0.38
N VAL A 99 -4.36 5.61 -0.85
CA VAL A 99 -4.91 6.73 -1.65
C VAL A 99 -6.22 7.25 -1.06
N PHE A 100 -7.06 6.38 -0.48
CA PHE A 100 -8.29 6.76 0.19
C PHE A 100 -8.03 7.68 1.38
N TYR A 101 -7.12 7.28 2.28
CA TYR A 101 -6.80 8.06 3.48
C TYR A 101 -6.25 9.44 3.15
N TYR A 102 -5.33 9.53 2.19
CA TYR A 102 -4.82 10.84 1.77
C TYR A 102 -5.86 11.67 1.05
N GLY A 103 -6.74 11.03 0.28
CA GLY A 103 -7.84 11.71 -0.39
C GLY A 103 -8.82 12.37 0.58
N ILE A 104 -9.23 11.67 1.64
CA ILE A 104 -10.16 12.24 2.64
C ILE A 104 -9.52 13.29 3.56
N MET A 105 -8.19 13.28 3.70
CA MET A 105 -7.50 14.27 4.50
C MET A 105 -7.61 15.69 3.93
N GLY A 106 -7.90 15.86 2.66
CA GLY A 106 -8.17 17.16 2.05
C GLY A 106 -9.33 17.90 2.73
N ASP A 107 -10.34 17.18 3.23
CA ASP A 107 -11.51 17.75 3.89
C ASP A 107 -11.21 18.37 5.28
N ILE A 108 -10.09 18.02 5.90
CA ILE A 108 -9.66 18.54 7.20
C ILE A 108 -8.42 19.41 7.12
N THR A 109 -7.78 19.49 5.95
CA THR A 109 -6.51 20.20 5.76
C THR A 109 -6.73 21.62 5.22
N PRO A 110 -6.17 22.66 5.85
CA PRO A 110 -6.18 24.01 5.27
C PRO A 110 -5.49 24.04 3.87
N PRO A 111 -5.90 24.92 2.96
CA PRO A 111 -6.82 26.06 3.13
C PRO A 111 -8.30 25.75 2.88
N VAL A 112 -8.65 24.57 2.38
CA VAL A 112 -10.04 24.27 2.00
C VAL A 112 -10.84 23.68 3.17
N GLY A 113 -10.35 22.67 3.85
CA GLY A 113 -10.82 22.11 5.12
C GLY A 113 -12.33 22.17 5.41
N LEU A 114 -13.18 21.62 4.51
CA LEU A 114 -14.64 21.76 4.62
C LEU A 114 -15.20 21.32 5.96
N ALA A 115 -14.69 20.21 6.50
CA ALA A 115 -15.12 19.67 7.78
C ALA A 115 -14.68 20.58 8.95
N THR A 116 -13.47 21.11 8.91
CA THR A 116 -12.95 22.02 9.94
C THR A 116 -13.59 23.38 9.90
N PHE A 117 -13.97 23.86 8.72
CA PHE A 117 -14.72 25.11 8.57
C PHE A 117 -16.15 24.97 9.11
N ALA A 118 -16.79 23.83 8.88
CA ALA A 118 -18.09 23.55 9.48
C ALA A 118 -17.99 23.47 11.02
N ALA A 119 -16.94 22.85 11.55
CA ALA A 119 -16.67 22.83 12.99
C ALA A 119 -16.43 24.23 13.57
N ALA A 120 -15.65 25.08 12.87
CA ALA A 120 -15.42 26.46 13.25
C ALA A 120 -16.72 27.29 13.28
N ALA A 121 -17.60 27.09 12.30
CA ALA A 121 -18.91 27.74 12.28
C ALA A 121 -19.80 27.37 13.47
N ILE A 122 -19.67 26.13 14.00
CA ILE A 122 -20.42 25.68 15.19
C ILE A 122 -19.79 26.22 16.48
N SER A 123 -18.45 26.18 16.58
CA SER A 123 -17.73 26.61 17.77
C SER A 123 -17.63 28.13 17.90
N GLY A 124 -17.79 28.88 16.81
CA GLY A 124 -17.59 30.34 16.77
C GLY A 124 -16.11 30.76 16.72
N GLU A 125 -15.20 29.80 16.50
CA GLU A 125 -13.75 30.03 16.45
C GLU A 125 -13.28 30.37 15.04
N ASP A 126 -12.02 30.80 14.92
CA ASP A 126 -11.39 31.08 13.63
C ASP A 126 -11.24 29.80 12.80
N ALA A 127 -11.68 29.85 11.54
CA ALA A 127 -11.71 28.69 10.64
C ALA A 127 -10.31 28.15 10.32
N ILE A 128 -9.31 29.01 10.14
CA ILE A 128 -7.94 28.60 9.84
C ILE A 128 -7.28 27.97 11.08
N ALA A 129 -7.45 28.59 12.26
CA ALA A 129 -6.95 28.03 13.51
C ALA A 129 -7.57 26.66 13.80
N THR A 130 -8.86 26.51 13.60
CA THR A 130 -9.57 25.23 13.71
C THR A 130 -9.03 24.21 12.70
N GLY A 131 -8.76 24.62 11.47
CA GLY A 131 -8.16 23.78 10.43
C GLY A 131 -6.77 23.29 10.79
N ILE A 132 -5.91 24.17 11.30
CA ILE A 132 -4.56 23.80 11.76
C ILE A 132 -4.65 22.79 12.91
N GLN A 133 -5.54 23.03 13.87
CA GLN A 133 -5.74 22.11 14.99
C GLN A 133 -6.28 20.73 14.51
N GLY A 134 -7.20 20.74 13.55
CA GLY A 134 -7.69 19.52 12.89
C GLY A 134 -6.57 18.74 12.19
N ALA A 135 -5.71 19.43 11.45
CA ALA A 135 -4.55 18.84 10.78
C ALA A 135 -3.55 18.22 11.79
N ILE A 136 -3.32 18.87 12.93
CA ILE A 136 -2.47 18.31 14.01
C ILE A 136 -3.09 17.03 14.57
N TYR A 137 -4.39 16.98 14.79
CA TYR A 137 -5.06 15.75 15.23
C TYR A 137 -5.01 14.64 14.17
N ALA A 138 -5.06 15.02 12.90
CA ALA A 138 -4.97 14.08 11.77
C ALA A 138 -3.54 13.57 11.52
N LEU A 139 -2.50 14.12 12.14
CA LEU A 139 -1.10 13.73 11.90
C LEU A 139 -0.88 12.21 12.05
N ARG A 140 -1.61 11.56 12.98
CA ARG A 140 -1.60 10.11 13.15
C ARG A 140 -2.11 9.38 11.90
N THR A 141 -3.13 9.93 11.26
CA THR A 141 -3.71 9.38 10.04
C THR A 141 -2.75 9.48 8.86
N VAL A 142 -1.84 10.47 8.85
CA VAL A 142 -0.80 10.62 7.82
C VAL A 142 0.18 9.45 7.80
N ILE A 143 0.54 8.91 8.94
CA ILE A 143 1.60 7.89 9.06
C ILE A 143 1.05 6.48 8.82
N LEU A 144 -0.19 6.20 9.21
CA LEU A 144 -0.81 4.88 9.10
C LEU A 144 -0.76 4.27 7.70
N PRO A 145 -1.11 4.99 6.60
CA PRO A 145 -1.07 4.43 5.27
C PRO A 145 0.32 3.96 4.83
N PHE A 146 1.39 4.66 5.23
CA PHE A 146 2.75 4.19 4.99
C PHE A 146 3.04 2.88 5.71
N ILE A 147 2.57 2.75 6.95
CA ILE A 147 2.77 1.53 7.73
C ILE A 147 2.13 0.33 7.03
N TRP A 148 0.92 0.46 6.48
CA TRP A 148 0.23 -0.62 5.77
C TRP A 148 0.93 -1.07 4.49
N ILE A 149 1.55 -0.13 3.76
CA ILE A 149 2.34 -0.46 2.57
C ILE A 149 3.54 -1.37 2.93
N PHE A 150 4.20 -1.07 4.05
CA PHE A 150 5.40 -1.81 4.48
C PHE A 150 5.10 -2.98 5.41
N ASN A 151 3.91 -3.05 6.00
CA ASN A 151 3.48 -4.14 6.88
C ASN A 151 2.02 -4.52 6.61
N PRO A 152 1.77 -5.33 5.55
CA PRO A 152 0.41 -5.76 5.20
C PRO A 152 -0.27 -6.63 6.26
N ALA A 153 0.47 -7.25 7.18
CA ALA A 153 -0.10 -8.02 8.27
C ALA A 153 -1.03 -7.19 9.16
N LEU A 154 -0.82 -5.87 9.25
CA LEU A 154 -1.73 -4.96 9.95
C LEU A 154 -3.12 -4.84 9.29
N LEU A 155 -3.23 -5.23 8.02
CA LEU A 155 -4.49 -5.35 7.29
C LEU A 155 -5.07 -6.77 7.35
N LEU A 156 -4.52 -7.61 8.21
CA LEU A 156 -4.87 -9.03 8.37
C LEU A 156 -4.69 -9.83 7.06
N ILE A 157 -3.69 -9.45 6.27
CA ILE A 157 -3.32 -10.14 5.03
C ILE A 157 -2.21 -11.13 5.36
N ASP A 158 -2.31 -12.33 4.78
CA ASP A 158 -1.33 -13.43 4.94
C ASP A 158 -1.13 -13.87 6.41
N ILE A 159 -2.21 -13.90 7.20
CA ILE A 159 -2.20 -14.43 8.57
C ILE A 159 -2.66 -15.90 8.51
N ASP A 160 -1.77 -16.81 8.84
CA ASP A 160 -2.02 -18.25 8.71
C ASP A 160 -2.44 -18.94 10.03
N SER A 161 -2.30 -18.26 11.18
CA SER A 161 -2.64 -18.86 12.48
C SER A 161 -3.38 -17.89 13.42
N ILE A 162 -4.21 -18.46 14.31
CA ILE A 162 -4.91 -17.69 15.36
C ILE A 162 -3.88 -17.04 16.32
N GLY A 163 -2.77 -17.72 16.60
CA GLY A 163 -1.70 -17.16 17.44
C GLY A 163 -1.08 -15.91 16.83
N GLU A 164 -0.78 -15.92 15.54
CA GLU A 164 -0.29 -14.79 14.78
C GLU A 164 -1.31 -13.64 14.76
N LEU A 165 -2.59 -13.95 14.52
CA LEU A 165 -3.67 -12.96 14.59
C LEU A 165 -3.69 -12.22 15.93
N VAL A 166 -3.62 -12.96 17.05
CA VAL A 166 -3.61 -12.37 18.40
C VAL A 166 -2.38 -11.48 18.61
N ILE A 167 -1.21 -11.90 18.13
CA ILE A 167 0.03 -11.10 18.25
C ILE A 167 -0.08 -9.84 17.42
N VAL A 168 -0.52 -9.92 16.17
CA VAL A 168 -0.66 -8.76 15.28
C VAL A 168 -1.69 -7.77 15.82
N VAL A 169 -2.86 -8.23 16.26
CA VAL A 169 -3.92 -7.36 16.81
C VAL A 169 -3.49 -6.71 18.11
N SER A 170 -2.95 -7.48 19.07
CA SER A 170 -2.52 -6.94 20.36
C SER A 170 -1.33 -5.99 20.21
N GLY A 171 -0.37 -6.33 19.34
CA GLY A 171 0.77 -5.48 19.01
C GLY A 171 0.33 -4.17 18.35
N SER A 172 -0.63 -4.23 17.42
CA SER A 172 -1.20 -3.04 16.77
C SER A 172 -1.91 -2.10 17.74
N ILE A 173 -2.71 -2.66 18.66
CA ILE A 173 -3.40 -1.87 19.71
C ILE A 173 -2.35 -1.18 20.59
N LEU A 174 -1.33 -1.90 21.04
CA LEU A 174 -0.26 -1.34 21.86
C LEU A 174 0.51 -0.27 21.10
N ALA A 175 0.87 -0.52 19.85
CA ALA A 175 1.56 0.45 18.99
C ALA A 175 0.75 1.74 18.81
N MET A 176 -0.57 1.64 18.60
CA MET A 176 -1.45 2.80 18.47
C MET A 176 -1.56 3.61 19.76
N LEU A 177 -1.60 2.96 20.93
CA LEU A 177 -1.62 3.63 22.23
C LEU A 177 -0.30 4.39 22.46
N ILE A 178 0.83 3.76 22.18
CA ILE A 178 2.16 4.38 22.29
C ILE A 178 2.29 5.53 21.29
N PHE A 179 1.80 5.35 20.06
CA PHE A 179 1.82 6.40 19.04
C PHE A 179 0.98 7.61 19.44
N ALA A 180 -0.20 7.39 20.03
CA ALA A 180 -1.03 8.45 20.56
C ALA A 180 -0.29 9.22 21.67
N ALA A 181 0.35 8.53 22.60
CA ALA A 181 1.13 9.16 23.67
C ALA A 181 2.32 9.95 23.13
N CYS A 182 3.04 9.39 22.13
CA CYS A 182 4.15 10.04 21.46
C CYS A 182 3.73 11.35 20.77
N THR A 183 2.67 11.30 19.95
CA THR A 183 2.20 12.48 19.18
C THR A 183 1.56 13.55 20.05
N MET A 184 0.97 13.19 21.18
CA MET A 184 0.40 14.14 22.16
C MET A 184 1.48 14.70 23.11
N GLY A 185 2.64 14.05 23.21
CA GLY A 185 3.67 14.38 24.21
C GLY A 185 3.17 14.18 25.65
N TRP A 186 2.20 13.28 25.84
CA TRP A 186 1.55 13.08 27.13
C TRP A 186 1.18 11.61 27.32
N PHE A 187 1.63 11.04 28.45
CA PHE A 187 1.24 9.68 28.90
C PHE A 187 1.12 9.73 30.42
N ARG A 188 -0.10 9.84 30.97
CA ARG A 188 -0.45 10.14 32.37
C ARG A 188 0.08 11.50 32.88
N ILE A 189 1.31 11.88 32.52
CA ILE A 189 1.97 13.17 32.77
C ILE A 189 2.58 13.67 31.44
N ARG A 190 3.00 14.94 31.43
CA ARG A 190 3.66 15.53 30.26
C ARG A 190 5.04 14.84 30.04
N CYS A 191 5.23 14.28 28.84
CA CYS A 191 6.47 13.61 28.49
C CYS A 191 7.60 14.60 28.24
N ARG A 192 8.80 14.23 28.64
CA ARG A 192 10.03 14.94 28.26
C ARG A 192 10.38 14.62 26.81
N TRP A 193 11.17 15.47 26.15
CA TRP A 193 11.50 15.30 24.74
C TRP A 193 12.16 13.93 24.43
N TRP A 194 13.02 13.43 25.32
CA TRP A 194 13.64 12.11 25.15
C TRP A 194 12.67 10.94 25.38
N GLU A 195 11.66 11.11 26.23
CA GLU A 195 10.59 10.12 26.42
C GLU A 195 9.71 10.04 25.18
N VAL A 196 9.41 11.17 24.54
CA VAL A 196 8.73 11.24 23.26
C VAL A 196 9.53 10.54 22.18
N ALA A 197 10.86 10.75 22.12
CA ALA A 197 11.74 10.07 21.19
C ALA A 197 11.77 8.55 21.43
N ALA A 198 11.84 8.11 22.68
CA ALA A 198 11.81 6.69 23.05
C ALA A 198 10.46 6.03 22.70
N LEU A 199 9.32 6.71 22.94
CA LEU A 199 8.00 6.26 22.55
C LEU A 199 7.88 6.18 21.03
N GLY A 200 8.44 7.13 20.28
CA GLY A 200 8.49 7.12 18.81
C GLY A 200 9.27 5.92 18.27
N LEU A 201 10.44 5.65 18.88
CA LEU A 201 11.23 4.48 18.52
C LEU A 201 10.50 3.17 18.83
N ALA A 202 9.89 3.05 20.02
CA ALA A 202 9.11 1.87 20.39
C ALA A 202 7.93 1.66 19.45
N CYS A 203 7.25 2.73 19.05
CA CYS A 203 6.16 2.69 18.10
C CYS A 203 6.65 2.19 16.73
N LEU A 204 7.78 2.69 16.23
CA LEU A 204 8.36 2.30 14.95
C LEU A 204 8.76 0.82 14.95
N LEU A 205 9.32 0.33 16.06
CA LEU A 205 9.65 -1.08 16.25
C LEU A 205 8.42 -2.00 16.26
N LEU A 206 7.33 -1.54 16.87
CA LEU A 206 6.08 -2.32 16.94
C LEU A 206 5.34 -2.33 15.60
N PHE A 207 5.34 -1.24 14.86
CA PHE A 207 4.70 -1.19 13.53
C PHE A 207 5.49 -1.90 12.44
N ARG A 208 6.80 -1.97 12.57
CA ARG A 208 7.68 -2.64 11.62
C ARG A 208 8.73 -3.49 12.34
N PRO A 209 8.32 -4.61 12.96
CA PRO A 209 9.24 -5.49 13.67
C PRO A 209 10.35 -6.03 12.76
N ASN A 210 10.06 -6.19 11.46
CA ASN A 210 10.99 -6.72 10.46
C ASN A 210 12.17 -5.78 10.14
N LEU A 211 12.10 -4.48 10.48
CA LEU A 211 13.24 -3.56 10.27
C LEU A 211 14.58 -4.08 10.83
N PHE A 212 14.52 -4.77 11.97
CA PHE A 212 15.69 -5.38 12.61
C PHE A 212 15.77 -6.88 12.36
N MET A 213 14.62 -7.55 12.24
CA MET A 213 14.55 -8.99 11.98
C MET A 213 15.08 -9.34 10.59
N ASP A 214 14.76 -8.53 9.57
CA ASP A 214 15.28 -8.71 8.19
C ASP A 214 16.81 -8.63 8.12
N TYR A 215 17.43 -7.85 9.03
CA TYR A 215 18.89 -7.76 9.12
C TYR A 215 19.50 -8.97 9.85
N LEU A 216 18.79 -9.55 10.83
CA LEU A 216 19.25 -10.67 11.63
C LEU A 216 18.86 -12.04 11.05
N ALA A 217 17.67 -12.12 10.46
CA ALA A 217 17.11 -13.31 9.86
C ALA A 217 16.19 -12.89 8.68
N PRO A 218 16.72 -12.80 7.45
CA PRO A 218 15.93 -12.41 6.29
C PRO A 218 14.78 -13.38 6.08
N GLU A 219 13.58 -12.84 5.89
CA GLU A 219 12.33 -13.60 5.71
C GLU A 219 12.37 -14.50 4.46
N TYR A 220 13.18 -14.12 3.48
CA TYR A 220 13.31 -14.85 2.23
C TYR A 220 14.75 -15.30 1.99
N ALA A 221 14.96 -16.61 1.80
CA ALA A 221 16.21 -17.14 1.32
C ALA A 221 16.32 -16.92 -0.20
N GLN A 222 17.36 -16.25 -0.65
CA GLN A 222 17.65 -16.13 -2.08
C GLN A 222 18.18 -17.44 -2.62
N LEU A 223 17.43 -18.04 -3.53
CA LEU A 223 17.81 -19.30 -4.19
C LEU A 223 17.98 -19.06 -5.69
N PRO A 224 18.89 -19.80 -6.35
CA PRO A 224 19.05 -19.71 -7.80
C PRO A 224 17.79 -20.16 -8.52
N ALA A 225 17.53 -19.58 -9.70
CA ALA A 225 16.34 -19.86 -10.51
C ALA A 225 16.18 -21.35 -10.85
N SER A 226 17.28 -22.09 -10.94
CA SER A 226 17.30 -23.54 -11.19
C SER A 226 16.51 -24.36 -10.16
N LYS A 227 16.37 -23.87 -8.93
CA LYS A 227 15.64 -24.55 -7.83
C LYS A 227 14.16 -24.19 -7.75
N VAL A 228 13.64 -23.37 -8.65
CA VAL A 228 12.25 -22.86 -8.58
C VAL A 228 11.21 -23.98 -8.52
N TYR A 229 11.41 -25.05 -9.29
CA TYR A 229 10.49 -26.19 -9.32
C TYR A 229 10.55 -27.03 -8.03
N ASP A 230 11.73 -27.22 -7.45
CA ASP A 230 11.90 -27.92 -6.19
C ASP A 230 11.23 -27.13 -5.05
N VAL A 231 11.51 -25.84 -4.97
CA VAL A 231 10.86 -24.96 -3.99
C VAL A 231 9.34 -24.94 -4.17
N ALA A 232 8.85 -24.84 -5.42
CA ALA A 232 7.42 -24.87 -5.69
C ALA A 232 6.79 -26.22 -5.30
N ARG A 233 7.51 -27.33 -5.39
CA ARG A 233 7.05 -28.65 -4.93
C ARG A 233 6.98 -28.73 -3.39
N ASP A 234 8.04 -28.28 -2.71
CA ASP A 234 8.25 -28.47 -1.27
C ASP A 234 7.43 -27.50 -0.41
N LEU A 235 6.96 -26.38 -0.98
CA LEU A 235 6.11 -25.43 -0.28
C LEU A 235 4.74 -26.05 0.10
N PRO A 236 4.21 -25.74 1.30
CA PRO A 236 2.89 -26.21 1.72
C PRO A 236 1.77 -25.67 0.80
N ALA A 237 0.56 -26.23 0.93
CA ALA A 237 -0.62 -25.70 0.26
C ALA A 237 -0.89 -24.25 0.72
N GLY A 238 -1.14 -23.34 -0.25
CA GLY A 238 -1.28 -21.92 0.03
C GLY A 238 0.04 -21.18 0.25
N GLY A 239 1.19 -21.88 0.21
CA GLY A 239 2.52 -21.28 0.38
C GLY A 239 2.80 -20.19 -0.64
N ARG A 240 3.54 -19.17 -0.22
CA ARG A 240 3.87 -18.00 -1.04
C ARG A 240 5.27 -18.13 -1.63
N LEU A 241 5.37 -18.08 -2.93
CA LEU A 241 6.63 -18.08 -3.67
C LEU A 241 6.88 -16.67 -4.23
N VAL A 242 7.94 -16.03 -3.78
CA VAL A 242 8.37 -14.72 -4.28
C VAL A 242 9.49 -14.91 -5.29
N MET A 243 9.36 -14.31 -6.46
CA MET A 243 10.34 -14.41 -7.54
C MET A 243 10.65 -13.03 -8.09
N VAL A 244 11.93 -12.82 -8.44
CA VAL A 244 12.34 -11.65 -9.22
C VAL A 244 12.44 -12.05 -10.68
N ILE A 245 11.63 -11.44 -11.53
CA ILE A 245 11.61 -11.66 -12.97
C ILE A 245 12.29 -10.47 -13.63
N GLY A 246 13.34 -10.73 -14.39
CA GLY A 246 14.02 -9.73 -15.23
C GLY A 246 13.54 -9.82 -16.67
N GLY A 247 13.45 -8.69 -17.34
CA GLY A 247 13.11 -8.60 -18.76
C GLY A 247 13.59 -7.29 -19.35
N GLN A 248 13.43 -7.14 -20.66
CA GLN A 248 13.66 -5.87 -21.35
C GLN A 248 12.33 -5.28 -21.80
N THR A 249 12.21 -3.96 -21.67
CA THR A 249 11.09 -3.22 -22.26
C THR A 249 11.19 -3.23 -23.79
N ILE A 250 10.13 -2.81 -24.46
CA ILE A 250 10.14 -2.63 -25.93
C ILE A 250 11.18 -1.57 -26.35
N GLU A 251 11.50 -0.66 -25.46
CA GLU A 251 12.49 0.42 -25.63
C GLU A 251 13.93 -0.03 -25.36
N GLY A 252 14.12 -1.28 -24.85
CA GLY A 252 15.42 -1.89 -24.61
C GLY A 252 15.96 -1.73 -23.19
N ASP A 253 15.22 -1.12 -22.28
CA ASP A 253 15.62 -0.95 -20.89
C ASP A 253 15.45 -2.23 -20.09
N ASP A 254 16.44 -2.56 -19.26
CA ASP A 254 16.38 -3.69 -18.36
C ASP A 254 15.45 -3.40 -17.16
N VAL A 255 14.38 -4.16 -17.03
CA VAL A 255 13.41 -4.04 -15.94
C VAL A 255 13.39 -5.32 -15.10
N ARG A 256 13.37 -5.17 -13.79
CA ARG A 256 13.17 -6.25 -12.83
C ARG A 256 11.88 -6.02 -12.06
N LYS A 257 11.08 -7.07 -11.92
CA LYS A 257 9.83 -7.04 -11.15
C LYS A 257 9.80 -8.19 -10.16
N THR A 258 9.40 -7.88 -8.95
CA THR A 258 9.12 -8.89 -7.94
C THR A 258 7.67 -9.32 -8.02
N VAL A 259 7.46 -10.62 -8.16
CA VAL A 259 6.14 -11.23 -8.28
C VAL A 259 5.99 -12.25 -7.15
N ALA A 260 4.88 -12.17 -6.42
CA ALA A 260 4.51 -13.18 -5.44
C ALA A 260 3.38 -14.04 -6.00
N LEU A 261 3.58 -15.34 -5.98
CA LEU A 261 2.59 -16.33 -6.38
C LEU A 261 2.14 -17.11 -5.16
N ARG A 262 0.84 -17.26 -4.99
CA ARG A 262 0.27 -18.18 -4.00
C ARG A 262 0.05 -19.53 -4.68
N LEU A 263 0.75 -20.55 -4.19
CA LEU A 263 0.65 -21.90 -4.75
C LEU A 263 -0.61 -22.61 -4.23
N GLY A 264 -1.31 -23.29 -5.13
CA GLY A 264 -2.49 -24.10 -4.78
C GLY A 264 -2.17 -25.30 -3.88
N ALA A 265 -2.97 -26.36 -3.98
CA ALA A 265 -2.79 -27.59 -3.20
C ALA A 265 -1.37 -28.15 -3.33
N ALA A 266 -0.88 -28.78 -2.25
CA ALA A 266 0.39 -29.48 -2.28
C ALA A 266 0.38 -30.57 -3.39
N GLY A 267 1.46 -30.70 -4.13
CA GLY A 267 1.56 -31.62 -5.24
C GLY A 267 3.00 -32.05 -5.47
N GLU A 268 3.19 -33.20 -6.11
CA GLU A 268 4.53 -33.77 -6.37
C GLU A 268 5.28 -33.06 -7.51
N ASP A 269 4.58 -32.30 -8.38
CA ASP A 269 5.17 -31.62 -9.53
C ASP A 269 5.10 -30.09 -9.37
N GLY A 270 6.26 -29.47 -9.06
CA GLY A 270 6.39 -28.04 -8.91
C GLY A 270 6.10 -27.26 -10.20
N ARG A 271 6.33 -27.86 -11.39
CA ARG A 271 6.01 -27.23 -12.67
C ARG A 271 4.49 -27.09 -12.85
N LYS A 272 3.75 -28.14 -12.50
CA LYS A 272 2.28 -28.13 -12.56
C LYS A 272 1.69 -27.11 -11.57
N ARG A 273 2.22 -27.07 -10.35
CA ARG A 273 1.79 -26.09 -9.33
C ARG A 273 1.99 -24.64 -9.77
N LEU A 274 3.13 -24.33 -10.42
CA LEU A 274 3.39 -22.99 -10.96
C LEU A 274 2.43 -22.66 -12.11
N ALA A 275 2.16 -23.61 -13.00
CA ALA A 275 1.24 -23.42 -14.11
C ALA A 275 -0.20 -23.20 -13.63
N GLU A 276 -0.64 -23.90 -12.58
CA GLU A 276 -1.93 -23.71 -11.93
C GLU A 276 -2.02 -22.33 -11.20
N ALA A 277 -0.90 -21.84 -10.65
CA ALA A 277 -0.79 -20.49 -10.09
C ALA A 277 -0.67 -19.39 -11.17
N GLY A 278 -0.76 -19.75 -12.44
CA GLY A 278 -0.77 -18.81 -13.56
C GLY A 278 0.59 -18.51 -14.17
N LEU A 279 1.68 -19.17 -13.76
CA LEU A 279 3.01 -18.93 -14.30
C LEU A 279 3.55 -20.16 -15.03
N THR A 280 3.84 -20.00 -16.30
CA THR A 280 4.56 -21.04 -17.08
C THR A 280 5.97 -20.58 -17.42
N LEU A 281 6.94 -21.45 -17.12
CA LEU A 281 8.35 -21.20 -17.37
C LEU A 281 8.86 -22.14 -18.47
N ALA A 282 9.69 -21.61 -19.36
CA ALA A 282 10.40 -22.37 -20.39
C ALA A 282 11.91 -22.23 -20.19
N GLY A 283 12.66 -23.28 -20.50
CA GLY A 283 14.12 -23.33 -20.34
C GLY A 283 14.56 -24.30 -19.24
N LEU A 284 15.86 -24.39 -19.02
CA LEU A 284 16.51 -25.28 -18.06
C LEU A 284 17.55 -24.51 -17.22
N GLY A 285 17.65 -24.83 -15.94
CA GLY A 285 18.66 -24.23 -15.05
C GLY A 285 18.49 -22.72 -14.88
N ASP A 286 19.58 -21.98 -14.97
CA ASP A 286 19.61 -20.53 -14.76
C ASP A 286 19.09 -19.71 -15.98
N THR A 287 18.72 -20.38 -17.07
CA THR A 287 18.15 -19.74 -18.28
C THR A 287 16.63 -19.84 -18.35
N LEU A 288 15.95 -20.00 -17.23
CA LEU A 288 14.50 -20.03 -17.15
C LEU A 288 13.90 -18.70 -17.63
N LYS A 289 12.96 -18.79 -18.58
CA LYS A 289 12.22 -17.64 -19.10
C LYS A 289 10.73 -17.83 -18.84
N VAL A 290 10.05 -16.74 -18.54
CA VAL A 290 8.59 -16.75 -18.43
C VAL A 290 8.02 -16.92 -19.84
N SER A 291 7.30 -18.02 -20.08
CA SER A 291 6.67 -18.32 -21.37
C SER A 291 5.18 -17.96 -21.42
N GLY A 292 4.55 -17.77 -20.28
CA GLY A 292 3.16 -17.35 -20.20
C GLY A 292 2.76 -16.96 -18.78
N VAL A 293 1.88 -15.97 -18.70
CA VAL A 293 1.23 -15.56 -17.45
C VAL A 293 -0.27 -15.61 -17.70
N LYS A 294 -1.01 -16.37 -16.89
CA LYS A 294 -2.46 -16.32 -16.86
C LYS A 294 -2.88 -15.41 -15.73
N PHE A 295 -3.51 -14.31 -16.06
CA PHE A 295 -4.21 -13.49 -15.07
C PHE A 295 -5.54 -14.18 -14.76
N GLY A 296 -5.72 -14.60 -13.50
CA GLY A 296 -6.97 -15.13 -12.98
C GLY A 296 -7.93 -14.01 -12.60
#